data_6d4ac8c28190089fabdfb9712b395c00
#
_entry.id   6d4ac8c28190089fabdfb9712b395c00
#
_cell.length_a   1.000
_cell.length_b   1.000
_cell.length_c   1.000
_cell.angle_alpha   90.00
_cell.angle_beta   90.00
_cell.angle_gamma   90.00
#
_symmetry.space_group_name_H-M   'P 1'
#
loop_
_entity.id
_entity.type
_entity.pdbx_description
1 polymer ?
#
loop_
_entity_poly.entity_id
_entity_poly.type
_entity_poly.pdbx_seq_one_letter_code
_entity_poly.pdbx_strand_id
1 'polypeptide(L)'
;MILIVDDDADVRAMIKRALHELGYPAVEAEDGPTALALLDERKPDLVILDYVMPGMDGAEVARQIAQRDPDLPIVFSTGHGALRALRNAAGEDVEILEKPFALSELDALISQKLSERARAV
;
A
#
# COMPACT_ATOMS: atom_id res chain seq x y z
N MET A 1 -11.20 5.14 2.23
CA MET A 1 -10.65 5.10 0.87
C MET A 1 -9.21 4.60 0.93
N ILE A 2 -8.85 3.73 -0.01
CA ILE A 2 -7.53 3.09 -0.05
C ILE A 2 -6.76 3.60 -1.26
N LEU A 3 -5.49 3.97 -1.05
CA LEU A 3 -4.59 4.41 -2.12
C LEU A 3 -3.78 3.20 -2.59
N ILE A 4 -3.81 2.94 -3.90
CA ILE A 4 -3.03 1.86 -4.54
C ILE A 4 -1.87 2.51 -5.29
N VAL A 5 -0.63 2.14 -4.93
CA VAL A 5 0.58 2.66 -5.57
C VAL A 5 1.34 1.51 -6.21
N ASP A 6 1.36 1.47 -7.53
CA ASP A 6 2.01 0.41 -8.31
C ASP A 6 2.25 0.96 -9.72
N ASP A 7 3.43 0.72 -10.28
CA ASP A 7 3.76 1.20 -11.63
C ASP A 7 3.11 0.35 -12.74
N ASP A 8 2.62 -0.84 -12.41
CA ASP A 8 1.95 -1.73 -13.37
C ASP A 8 0.45 -1.47 -13.38
N ALA A 9 -0.05 -0.95 -14.51
CA ALA A 9 -1.47 -0.61 -14.67
C ALA A 9 -2.40 -1.82 -14.50
N ASP A 10 -1.97 -2.99 -14.96
CA ASP A 10 -2.78 -4.22 -14.85
C ASP A 10 -2.89 -4.67 -13.40
N VAL A 11 -1.80 -4.57 -12.65
CA VAL A 11 -1.79 -4.90 -11.22
C VAL A 11 -2.69 -3.91 -10.45
N ARG A 12 -2.59 -2.62 -10.75
CA ARG A 12 -3.46 -1.62 -10.11
C ARG A 12 -4.93 -1.91 -10.37
N ALA A 13 -5.28 -2.23 -11.63
CA ALA A 13 -6.66 -2.56 -12.00
C ALA A 13 -7.16 -3.80 -11.26
N MET A 14 -6.33 -4.82 -11.12
CA MET A 14 -6.66 -6.04 -10.40
C MET A 14 -6.94 -5.76 -8.91
N ILE A 15 -6.06 -5.00 -8.27
CA ILE A 15 -6.21 -4.65 -6.85
C ILE A 15 -7.45 -3.78 -6.66
N LYS A 16 -7.67 -2.80 -7.52
CA LYS A 16 -8.83 -1.92 -7.44
C LYS A 16 -10.14 -2.70 -7.57
N ARG A 17 -10.18 -3.68 -8.48
CA ARG A 17 -11.34 -4.55 -8.64
C ARG A 17 -11.59 -5.39 -7.39
N ALA A 18 -10.53 -5.96 -6.81
CA ALA A 18 -10.63 -6.73 -5.59
C ALA A 18 -11.17 -5.87 -4.43
N LEU A 19 -10.67 -4.65 -4.29
CA LEU A 19 -11.15 -3.73 -3.27
C LEU A 19 -12.61 -3.35 -3.48
N HIS A 20 -13.01 -3.16 -4.74
CA HIS A 20 -14.40 -2.87 -5.06
C HIS A 20 -15.32 -4.02 -4.62
N GLU A 21 -14.92 -5.25 -4.90
CA GLU A 21 -15.68 -6.43 -4.47
C GLU A 21 -15.81 -6.52 -2.95
N LEU A 22 -14.81 -6.05 -2.23
CA LEU A 22 -14.81 -6.03 -0.77
C LEU A 22 -15.52 -4.81 -0.17
N GLY A 23 -15.95 -3.87 -1.01
CA GLY A 23 -16.66 -2.68 -0.56
C GLY A 23 -15.77 -1.51 -0.18
N TYR A 24 -14.50 -1.52 -0.57
CA TYR A 24 -13.57 -0.41 -0.25
C TYR A 24 -13.38 0.51 -1.46
N PRO A 25 -13.71 1.81 -1.33
CA PRO A 25 -13.34 2.80 -2.35
C PRO A 25 -11.83 2.90 -2.50
N ALA A 26 -11.34 3.07 -3.72
CA ALA A 26 -9.91 3.11 -3.99
C ALA A 26 -9.56 4.18 -5.02
N VAL A 27 -8.35 4.74 -4.89
CA VAL A 27 -7.73 5.60 -5.90
C VAL A 27 -6.36 5.03 -6.25
N GLU A 28 -5.85 5.36 -7.42
CA GLU A 28 -4.62 4.79 -7.96
C GLU A 28 -3.54 5.87 -8.15
N ALA A 29 -2.28 5.47 -7.94
CA ALA A 29 -1.11 6.25 -8.31
C ALA A 29 -0.11 5.33 -9.01
N GLU A 30 0.51 5.81 -10.07
CA GLU A 30 1.46 5.02 -10.86
C GLU A 30 2.91 5.14 -10.36
N ASP A 31 3.19 6.09 -9.47
CA ASP A 31 4.54 6.33 -8.95
C ASP A 31 4.49 7.04 -7.60
N GLY A 32 5.66 7.21 -7.00
CA GLY A 32 5.80 7.87 -5.70
C GLY A 32 5.33 9.31 -5.67
N PRO A 33 5.80 10.18 -6.57
CA PRO A 33 5.37 11.58 -6.58
C PRO A 33 3.85 11.76 -6.72
N THR A 34 3.21 10.98 -7.58
CA THR A 34 1.74 11.00 -7.73
C THR A 34 1.05 10.55 -6.44
N ALA A 35 1.58 9.50 -5.80
CA ALA A 35 1.04 9.02 -4.54
C ALA A 35 1.11 10.08 -3.45
N LEU A 36 2.25 10.77 -3.33
CA LEU A 36 2.42 11.80 -2.31
C LEU A 36 1.50 13.00 -2.54
N ALA A 37 1.28 13.38 -3.79
CA ALA A 37 0.33 14.44 -4.13
C ALA A 37 -1.10 14.05 -3.75
N LEU A 38 -1.50 12.81 -4.05
CA LEU A 38 -2.82 12.29 -3.71
C LEU A 38 -3.01 12.18 -2.19
N LEU A 39 -1.95 11.85 -1.48
CA LEU A 39 -1.99 11.75 -0.02
C LEU A 39 -2.44 13.06 0.61
N ASP A 40 -1.85 14.17 0.18
CA ASP A 40 -2.15 15.49 0.71
C ASP A 40 -3.57 15.94 0.32
N GLU A 41 -4.04 15.55 -0.85
CA GLU A 41 -5.31 15.98 -1.42
C GLU A 41 -6.50 15.11 -0.96
N ARG A 42 -6.31 13.79 -0.89
CA ARG A 42 -7.40 12.83 -0.68
C ARG A 42 -7.44 12.19 0.69
N LYS A 43 -6.35 12.22 1.44
CA LYS A 43 -6.22 11.67 2.80
C LYS A 43 -6.76 10.24 2.94
N PRO A 44 -6.10 9.27 2.31
CA PRO A 44 -6.54 7.88 2.37
C PRO A 44 -6.45 7.29 3.78
N ASP A 45 -7.16 6.20 4.00
CA ASP A 45 -7.18 5.48 5.28
C ASP A 45 -6.13 4.38 5.35
N LEU A 46 -5.61 3.96 4.19
CA LEU A 46 -4.62 2.90 4.07
C LEU A 46 -3.96 2.99 2.70
N VAL A 47 -2.69 2.60 2.61
CA VAL A 47 -1.93 2.56 1.36
C VAL A 47 -1.50 1.13 1.06
N ILE A 48 -1.78 0.65 -0.15
CA ILE A 48 -1.18 -0.58 -0.69
C ILE A 48 -0.08 -0.14 -1.62
N LEU A 49 1.15 -0.49 -1.32
CA LEU A 49 2.35 0.10 -1.92
C LEU A 49 3.28 -0.97 -2.47
N ASP A 50 3.54 -0.92 -3.78
CA ASP A 50 4.54 -1.78 -4.39
C ASP A 50 5.94 -1.30 -4.00
N TYR A 51 6.84 -2.25 -3.73
CA TYR A 51 8.22 -1.92 -3.39
C TYR A 51 9.06 -1.61 -4.64
N VAL A 52 8.95 -2.46 -5.67
CA VAL A 52 9.79 -2.36 -6.86
C VAL A 52 9.13 -1.43 -7.88
N MET A 53 9.59 -0.18 -7.93
CA MET A 53 9.11 0.81 -8.89
C MET A 53 10.30 1.59 -9.46
N PRO A 54 10.24 2.04 -10.72
CA PRO A 54 11.30 2.88 -11.29
C PRO A 54 11.38 4.22 -10.55
N GLY A 55 12.59 4.73 -10.39
CA GLY A 55 12.82 5.99 -9.70
C GLY A 55 12.73 5.85 -8.20
N MET A 56 11.67 6.36 -7.59
CA MET A 56 11.45 6.28 -6.15
C MET A 56 10.84 4.92 -5.81
N ASP A 57 11.56 4.07 -5.06
CA ASP A 57 11.04 2.77 -4.66
C ASP A 57 10.04 2.90 -3.51
N GLY A 58 9.35 1.77 -3.20
CA GLY A 58 8.31 1.78 -2.18
C GLY A 58 8.81 2.12 -0.78
N ALA A 59 10.04 1.77 -0.43
CA ALA A 59 10.59 2.12 0.88
C ALA A 59 10.75 3.63 1.04
N GLU A 60 11.19 4.31 -0.01
CA GLU A 60 11.29 5.77 -0.01
C GLU A 60 9.92 6.44 0.07
N VAL A 61 8.96 5.93 -0.70
CA VAL A 61 7.59 6.42 -0.63
C VAL A 61 7.03 6.27 0.79
N ALA A 62 7.25 5.10 1.41
CA ALA A 62 6.80 4.85 2.77
C ALA A 62 7.41 5.81 3.79
N ARG A 63 8.71 6.12 3.65
CA ARG A 63 9.35 7.10 4.54
C ARG A 63 8.72 8.48 4.43
N GLN A 64 8.44 8.92 3.21
CA GLN A 64 7.82 10.22 2.98
C GLN A 64 6.36 10.27 3.43
N ILE A 65 5.63 9.17 3.28
CA ILE A 65 4.28 9.05 3.82
C ILE A 65 4.31 9.19 5.34
N ALA A 66 5.24 8.48 6.00
CA ALA A 66 5.35 8.53 7.46
C ALA A 66 5.68 9.92 7.99
N GLN A 67 6.38 10.73 7.23
CA GLN A 67 6.65 12.13 7.59
C GLN A 67 5.38 13.00 7.55
N ARG A 68 4.45 12.66 6.66
CA ARG A 68 3.20 13.43 6.50
C ARG A 68 2.07 12.92 7.40
N ASP A 69 1.98 11.61 7.55
CA ASP A 69 0.93 10.95 8.35
C ASP A 69 1.53 9.70 9.00
N PRO A 70 2.15 9.83 10.18
CA PRO A 70 2.80 8.70 10.85
C PRO A 70 1.86 7.55 11.22
N ASP A 71 0.57 7.82 11.31
CA ASP A 71 -0.42 6.80 11.70
C ASP A 71 -1.09 6.12 10.52
N LEU A 72 -0.79 6.54 9.30
CA LEU A 72 -1.38 5.94 8.10
C LEU A 72 -0.81 4.52 7.89
N PRO A 73 -1.67 3.49 7.90
CA PRO A 73 -1.16 2.13 7.68
C PRO A 73 -0.68 1.93 6.25
N ILE A 74 0.46 1.28 6.10
CA ILE A 74 1.06 0.95 4.81
C ILE A 74 1.19 -0.57 4.73
N VAL A 75 0.66 -1.15 3.66
CA VAL A 75 0.80 -2.57 3.34
C VAL A 75 1.61 -2.64 2.05
N PHE A 76 2.79 -3.27 2.12
CA PHE A 76 3.58 -3.49 0.92
C PHE A 76 3.01 -4.67 0.14
N SER A 77 2.93 -4.51 -1.18
CA SER A 77 2.51 -5.58 -2.09
C SER A 77 3.67 -5.84 -3.04
N THR A 78 4.29 -7.02 -2.96
CA THR A 78 5.48 -7.31 -3.77
C THR A 78 5.58 -8.79 -4.10
N GLY A 79 6.40 -9.10 -5.12
CA GLY A 79 6.67 -10.48 -5.50
C GLY A 79 7.70 -11.13 -4.58
N HIS A 80 7.77 -12.46 -4.61
CA HIS A 80 8.63 -13.24 -3.73
C HIS A 80 10.11 -12.84 -3.81
N GLY A 81 10.60 -12.57 -5.02
CA GLY A 81 12.02 -12.25 -5.23
C GLY A 81 12.49 -10.94 -4.58
N ALA A 82 11.57 -10.06 -4.20
CA ALA A 82 11.90 -8.76 -3.62
C ALA A 82 11.75 -8.70 -2.09
N LEU A 83 11.30 -9.79 -1.45
CA LEU A 83 11.01 -9.79 -0.01
C LEU A 83 12.22 -9.41 0.85
N ARG A 84 13.38 -9.99 0.58
CA ARG A 84 14.57 -9.71 1.38
C ARG A 84 15.03 -8.27 1.21
N ALA A 85 15.01 -7.77 -0.01
CA ALA A 85 15.38 -6.38 -0.29
C ALA A 85 14.42 -5.40 0.41
N LEU A 86 13.13 -5.70 0.39
CA LEU A 86 12.13 -4.88 1.07
C LEU A 86 12.36 -4.85 2.57
N ARG A 87 12.58 -6.01 3.21
CA ARG A 87 12.81 -6.06 4.65
C ARG A 87 14.10 -5.35 5.05
N ASN A 88 15.14 -5.44 4.22
CA ASN A 88 16.39 -4.72 4.46
C ASN A 88 16.20 -3.21 4.36
N ALA A 89 15.36 -2.74 3.44
CA ALA A 89 15.14 -1.31 3.20
C ALA A 89 14.14 -0.69 4.19
N ALA A 90 13.09 -1.43 4.56
CA ALA A 90 11.97 -0.89 5.32
C ALA A 90 11.81 -1.49 6.73
N GLY A 91 12.57 -2.55 7.06
CA GLY A 91 12.52 -3.20 8.36
C GLY A 91 11.83 -4.56 8.33
N GLU A 92 12.07 -5.37 9.36
CA GLU A 92 11.50 -6.72 9.46
C GLU A 92 10.02 -6.71 9.84
N ASP A 93 9.54 -5.63 10.44
CA ASP A 93 8.19 -5.54 10.98
C ASP A 93 7.15 -4.99 10.00
N VAL A 94 7.54 -4.71 8.74
CA VAL A 94 6.61 -4.18 7.75
C VAL A 94 5.55 -5.20 7.38
N GLU A 95 4.34 -4.72 7.12
CA GLU A 95 3.26 -5.57 6.64
C GLU A 95 3.41 -5.81 5.14
N ILE A 96 3.43 -7.07 4.75
CA ILE A 96 3.64 -7.47 3.35
C ILE A 96 2.51 -8.38 2.89
N LEU A 97 1.97 -8.05 1.73
CA LEU A 97 1.04 -8.89 0.99
C LEU A 97 1.79 -9.42 -0.23
N GLU A 98 2.21 -10.67 -0.18
CA GLU A 98 3.03 -11.27 -1.23
C GLU A 98 2.20 -11.63 -2.45
N LYS A 99 2.63 -11.17 -3.62
CA LYS A 99 1.98 -11.49 -4.91
C LYS A 99 2.35 -12.90 -5.37
N PRO A 100 1.40 -13.68 -5.90
CA PRO A 100 -0.03 -13.42 -5.96
C PRO A 100 -0.71 -13.69 -4.62
N PHE A 101 -1.74 -12.93 -4.30
CA PHE A 101 -2.46 -13.10 -3.04
C PHE A 101 -3.95 -13.38 -3.28
N ALA A 102 -4.57 -14.04 -2.31
CA ALA A 102 -6.00 -14.33 -2.36
C ALA A 102 -6.81 -13.13 -1.86
N LEU A 103 -8.05 -13.01 -2.33
CA LEU A 103 -8.96 -11.96 -1.89
C LEU A 103 -9.15 -11.97 -0.37
N SER A 104 -9.23 -13.17 0.23
CA SER A 104 -9.36 -13.32 1.67
C SER A 104 -8.15 -12.79 2.46
N GLU A 105 -6.96 -12.94 1.91
CA GLU A 105 -5.74 -12.41 2.53
C GLU A 105 -5.74 -10.88 2.51
N LEU A 106 -6.13 -10.30 1.39
CA LEU A 106 -6.26 -8.86 1.24
C LEU A 106 -7.29 -8.30 2.22
N ASP A 107 -8.47 -8.92 2.29
CA ASP A 107 -9.55 -8.49 3.18
C ASP A 107 -9.13 -8.55 4.65
N ALA A 108 -8.53 -9.67 5.07
CA ALA A 108 -8.11 -9.84 6.45
C ALA A 108 -7.10 -8.77 6.88
N LEU A 109 -6.12 -8.49 6.02
CA LEU A 109 -5.08 -7.53 6.33
C LEU A 109 -5.63 -6.10 6.38
N ILE A 110 -6.46 -5.73 5.41
CA ILE A 110 -7.09 -4.40 5.38
C ILE A 110 -7.97 -4.20 6.62
N SER A 111 -8.82 -5.17 6.92
CA SER A 111 -9.72 -5.10 8.09
C SER A 111 -8.94 -4.94 9.38
N GLN A 112 -7.85 -5.67 9.54
CA GLN A 112 -6.98 -5.59 10.70
C GLN A 112 -6.38 -4.18 10.83
N LYS A 113 -5.82 -3.65 9.75
CA LYS A 113 -5.13 -2.36 9.77
C LYS A 113 -6.10 -1.19 10.00
N LEU A 114 -7.27 -1.22 9.39
CA LEU A 114 -8.27 -0.20 9.61
C LEU A 114 -8.82 -0.23 11.04
N SER A 115 -8.99 -1.41 11.63
CA SER A 115 -9.39 -1.56 13.03
C SER A 115 -8.35 -1.01 14.00
N GLU A 116 -7.08 -1.28 13.75
CA GLU A 116 -5.97 -0.76 14.56
C GLU A 116 -5.93 0.76 14.50
N ARG A 117 -6.08 1.35 13.31
CA ARG A 117 -6.10 2.81 13.14
C ARG A 117 -7.27 3.44 13.88
N ALA A 118 -8.46 2.85 13.81
CA ALA A 118 -9.64 3.35 14.50
C ALA A 118 -9.45 3.33 16.02
N ARG A 119 -8.79 2.30 16.56
CA ARG A 119 -8.52 2.20 18.00
C ARG A 119 -7.43 3.15 18.48
N ALA A 120 -6.53 3.55 17.61
CA ALA A 120 -5.44 4.46 17.95
C ALA A 120 -5.89 5.91 18.11
N VAL A 121 -7.08 6.24 17.64
CA VAL A 121 -7.67 7.60 17.74
C VAL A 121 -8.48 7.82 19.08
#